data_d7b93032767bb3f4b287fefe7de112b4
#
_entry.id   d7b93032767bb3f4b287fefe7de112b4
#
_cell.length_a   1.000
_cell.length_b   1.000
_cell.length_c   1.000
_cell.angle_alpha   90.00
_cell.angle_beta   90.00
_cell.angle_gamma   90.00
#
_symmetry.space_group_name_H-M   'P 1'
#
loop_
_entity.id
_entity.type
_entity.pdbx_description
1 polymer ?
#
loop_
_entity_poly.entity_id
_entity_poly.type
_entity_poly.pdbx_seq_one_letter_code
_entity_poly.pdbx_strand_id
1 'polypeptide(L)'
;MKKIRIYLPVVAMLLLTAGCSDWTQMEPVDQQPVRPSEQNPELWAQYTAALRAYKAGSHTLVMASFENGSTNPTSEKDCLRSLPDSLDAVSLTNADNFSAYDAEDLVVLKEKGTRVLYFVDYAARSAEWKDLAALTDYLDGVVARVRELGLDGFSFSGLPSYGDEASQTAQQTVAALFLEKFGAVAGPGKSLTLFFEGDPQFLTAEQRAKVDYIVLDTRETDNASDLKLQVLRALEMENVAADRLLLGAMTEYEFLDED
;
A
#
# COMPACT_ATOMS: atom_id res chain seq x y z
N MET A 1 -55.19 -37.13 -55.54
CA MET A 1 -53.82 -36.60 -55.54
C MET A 1 -53.69 -35.14 -55.10
N LYS A 2 -54.74 -34.40 -54.76
CA LYS A 2 -54.68 -33.01 -54.30
C LYS A 2 -54.44 -32.85 -52.77
N LYS A 3 -54.69 -33.85 -51.94
CA LYS A 3 -54.57 -33.78 -50.46
C LYS A 3 -53.12 -33.93 -49.97
N ILE A 4 -52.21 -34.58 -50.70
CA ILE A 4 -50.82 -34.80 -50.33
C ILE A 4 -50.00 -33.50 -50.48
N ARG A 5 -50.35 -32.58 -51.38
CA ARG A 5 -49.64 -31.35 -51.62
C ARG A 5 -49.80 -30.30 -50.51
N ILE A 6 -50.82 -30.39 -49.70
CA ILE A 6 -51.09 -29.43 -48.64
C ILE A 6 -50.36 -29.83 -47.34
N TYR A 7 -50.11 -31.11 -47.11
CA TYR A 7 -49.41 -31.59 -45.89
C TYR A 7 -47.90 -31.45 -45.98
N LEU A 8 -47.33 -31.44 -47.18
CA LEU A 8 -45.88 -31.31 -47.37
C LEU A 8 -45.32 -29.95 -46.85
N PRO A 9 -45.94 -28.78 -47.14
CA PRO A 9 -45.47 -27.50 -46.60
C PRO A 9 -45.73 -27.35 -45.09
N VAL A 10 -46.80 -27.96 -44.58
CA VAL A 10 -47.11 -27.93 -43.15
C VAL A 10 -46.11 -28.79 -42.35
N VAL A 11 -45.74 -29.95 -42.84
CA VAL A 11 -44.69 -30.79 -42.22
C VAL A 11 -43.32 -30.14 -42.35
N ALA A 12 -42.98 -29.46 -43.45
CA ALA A 12 -41.76 -28.72 -43.60
C ALA A 12 -41.70 -27.49 -42.64
N MET A 13 -42.83 -26.83 -42.38
CA MET A 13 -42.91 -25.69 -41.46
C MET A 13 -42.83 -26.16 -40.01
N LEU A 14 -43.33 -27.32 -39.66
CA LEU A 14 -43.18 -27.92 -38.30
C LEU A 14 -41.79 -28.43 -38.02
N LEU A 15 -41.01 -28.85 -39.03
CA LEU A 15 -39.60 -29.24 -38.90
C LEU A 15 -38.65 -28.06 -38.73
N LEU A 16 -39.02 -26.85 -39.17
CA LEU A 16 -38.23 -25.64 -39.00
C LEU A 16 -38.40 -25.02 -37.61
N THR A 17 -39.41 -25.37 -36.83
CA THR A 17 -39.59 -24.85 -35.47
C THR A 17 -38.94 -25.71 -34.39
N ALA A 18 -38.46 -26.90 -34.71
CA ALA A 18 -37.81 -27.80 -33.74
C ALA A 18 -36.28 -27.55 -33.61
N GLY A 19 -35.73 -26.67 -34.46
CA GLY A 19 -34.26 -26.43 -34.51
C GLY A 19 -33.72 -25.26 -33.72
N CYS A 20 -34.55 -24.48 -33.00
CA CYS A 20 -34.13 -23.23 -32.38
C CYS A 20 -34.25 -23.16 -30.86
N SER A 21 -34.52 -24.28 -30.18
CA SER A 21 -34.66 -24.22 -28.73
C SER A 21 -33.34 -24.27 -27.93
N ASP A 22 -32.26 -24.73 -28.55
CA ASP A 22 -30.97 -24.83 -27.87
C ASP A 22 -30.06 -23.59 -27.98
N TRP A 23 -30.41 -22.62 -28.85
CA TRP A 23 -29.55 -21.46 -29.07
C TRP A 23 -29.89 -20.25 -28.21
N THR A 24 -30.91 -20.32 -27.36
CA THR A 24 -31.33 -19.23 -26.47
C THR A 24 -31.21 -19.57 -25.00
N GLN A 25 -30.79 -20.76 -24.65
CA GLN A 25 -30.38 -21.03 -23.28
C GLN A 25 -28.90 -20.62 -23.17
N MET A 26 -28.67 -19.42 -22.62
CA MET A 26 -27.36 -19.12 -22.04
C MET A 26 -27.17 -20.16 -20.91
N GLU A 27 -26.38 -21.20 -21.18
CA GLU A 27 -25.85 -22.00 -20.08
C GLU A 27 -25.11 -21.04 -19.16
N PRO A 28 -25.49 -20.91 -17.88
CA PRO A 28 -24.68 -20.18 -16.95
C PRO A 28 -23.34 -20.94 -16.87
N VAL A 29 -22.34 -20.42 -17.57
CA VAL A 29 -20.98 -20.87 -17.34
C VAL A 29 -20.68 -20.44 -15.93
N ASP A 30 -20.64 -21.38 -15.01
CA ASP A 30 -20.19 -21.16 -13.65
C ASP A 30 -18.69 -20.83 -13.71
N GLN A 31 -18.43 -19.56 -14.03
CA GLN A 31 -17.08 -19.00 -14.02
C GLN A 31 -16.73 -18.78 -12.56
N GLN A 32 -16.26 -19.82 -11.90
CA GLN A 32 -15.55 -19.65 -10.65
C GLN A 32 -14.30 -18.82 -10.96
N PRO A 33 -14.18 -17.61 -10.41
CA PRO A 33 -12.98 -16.79 -10.62
C PRO A 33 -11.79 -17.51 -9.98
N VAL A 34 -10.99 -18.17 -10.82
CA VAL A 34 -9.78 -18.85 -10.38
C VAL A 34 -8.66 -17.80 -10.26
N ARG A 35 -7.94 -17.79 -9.15
CA ARG A 35 -6.82 -16.88 -8.92
C ARG A 35 -5.74 -17.09 -9.99
N PRO A 36 -5.02 -16.04 -10.44
CA PRO A 36 -3.94 -16.18 -11.42
C PRO A 36 -2.90 -17.24 -11.05
N SER A 37 -2.57 -17.37 -9.76
CA SER A 37 -1.69 -18.40 -9.21
C SER A 37 -2.18 -19.84 -9.42
N GLU A 38 -3.50 -20.02 -9.51
CA GLU A 38 -4.15 -21.33 -9.68
C GLU A 38 -4.37 -21.65 -11.17
N GLN A 39 -4.57 -20.62 -12.01
CA GLN A 39 -4.77 -20.79 -13.45
C GLN A 39 -3.52 -21.34 -14.13
N ASN A 40 -2.36 -20.81 -13.80
CA ASN A 40 -1.06 -21.26 -14.30
C ASN A 40 0.03 -21.04 -13.23
N PRO A 41 0.25 -22.00 -12.33
CA PRO A 41 1.21 -21.86 -11.24
C PRO A 41 2.65 -21.61 -11.70
N GLU A 42 3.05 -22.22 -12.83
CA GLU A 42 4.40 -22.03 -13.35
C GLU A 42 4.63 -20.61 -13.87
N LEU A 43 3.69 -20.11 -14.67
CA LEU A 43 3.75 -18.74 -15.17
C LEU A 43 3.67 -17.71 -14.02
N TRP A 44 2.84 -17.96 -13.02
CA TRP A 44 2.76 -17.15 -11.82
C TRP A 44 4.08 -17.09 -11.06
N ALA A 45 4.74 -18.24 -10.88
CA ALA A 45 6.05 -18.30 -10.22
C ALA A 45 7.12 -17.52 -10.99
N GLN A 46 7.14 -17.64 -12.34
CA GLN A 46 8.05 -16.86 -13.20
C GLN A 46 7.77 -15.36 -13.10
N TYR A 47 6.52 -14.96 -13.16
CA TYR A 47 6.10 -13.57 -13.06
C TYR A 47 6.49 -12.93 -11.73
N THR A 48 6.15 -13.58 -10.61
CA THR A 48 6.49 -13.05 -9.28
C THR A 48 7.99 -13.06 -9.01
N ALA A 49 8.75 -14.00 -9.58
CA ALA A 49 10.21 -13.99 -9.53
C ALA A 49 10.80 -12.80 -10.30
N ALA A 50 10.24 -12.47 -11.48
CA ALA A 50 10.66 -11.31 -12.24
C ALA A 50 10.35 -9.98 -11.51
N LEU A 51 9.18 -9.88 -10.86
CA LEU A 51 8.84 -8.72 -10.02
C LEU A 51 9.81 -8.54 -8.85
N ARG A 52 10.13 -9.61 -8.13
CA ARG A 52 11.11 -9.55 -7.04
C ARG A 52 12.50 -9.15 -7.54
N ALA A 53 12.92 -9.66 -8.70
CA ALA A 53 14.19 -9.28 -9.30
C ALA A 53 14.23 -7.80 -9.71
N TYR A 54 13.12 -7.27 -10.28
CA TYR A 54 12.97 -5.85 -10.57
C TYR A 54 13.08 -5.00 -9.30
N LYS A 55 12.31 -5.35 -8.25
CA LYS A 55 12.29 -4.61 -6.98
C LYS A 55 13.62 -4.68 -6.20
N ALA A 56 14.42 -5.72 -6.42
CA ALA A 56 15.76 -5.84 -5.86
C ALA A 56 16.82 -5.05 -6.67
N GLY A 57 16.49 -4.64 -7.89
CA GLY A 57 17.37 -3.86 -8.78
C GLY A 57 17.32 -2.37 -8.49
N SER A 58 18.14 -1.62 -9.24
CA SER A 58 18.12 -0.14 -9.19
C SER A 58 16.93 0.39 -9.99
N HIS A 59 15.98 1.03 -9.34
CA HIS A 59 14.81 1.67 -9.94
C HIS A 59 14.29 2.77 -9.01
N THR A 60 13.29 3.55 -9.47
CA THR A 60 12.59 4.51 -8.61
C THR A 60 11.65 3.75 -7.68
N LEU A 61 11.86 3.89 -6.36
CA LEU A 61 11.00 3.27 -5.37
C LEU A 61 9.63 3.93 -5.36
N VAL A 62 8.58 3.12 -5.40
CA VAL A 62 7.18 3.57 -5.37
C VAL A 62 6.47 2.95 -4.17
N MET A 63 5.82 3.81 -3.38
CA MET A 63 5.06 3.42 -2.19
C MET A 63 3.64 3.96 -2.28
N ALA A 64 2.69 3.25 -1.71
CA ALA A 64 1.32 3.72 -1.54
C ALA A 64 0.89 3.65 -0.08
N SER A 65 0.00 4.57 0.33
CA SER A 65 -0.78 4.43 1.57
C SER A 65 -2.10 3.74 1.25
N PHE A 66 -2.52 2.83 2.10
CA PHE A 66 -3.74 2.06 1.91
C PHE A 66 -4.53 1.94 3.21
N GLU A 67 -5.80 2.33 3.18
CA GLU A 67 -6.72 2.13 4.29
C GLU A 67 -7.25 0.69 4.27
N ASN A 68 -6.61 -0.16 5.06
CA ASN A 68 -6.94 -1.57 5.20
C ASN A 68 -8.03 -1.81 6.25
N GLY A 69 -8.34 -3.07 6.53
CA GLY A 69 -9.23 -3.47 7.62
C GLY A 69 -10.70 -3.64 7.22
N SER A 70 -11.02 -3.66 5.91
CA SER A 70 -12.37 -3.96 5.47
C SER A 70 -12.78 -5.36 5.92
N THR A 71 -13.88 -5.45 6.65
CA THR A 71 -14.46 -6.73 7.10
C THR A 71 -15.49 -7.29 6.12
N ASN A 72 -15.87 -6.50 5.13
CA ASN A 72 -16.80 -6.88 4.07
C ASN A 72 -16.47 -6.12 2.78
N PRO A 73 -15.38 -6.48 2.08
CA PRO A 73 -14.99 -5.81 0.84
C PRO A 73 -16.13 -5.85 -0.19
N THR A 74 -16.50 -4.70 -0.72
CA THR A 74 -17.57 -4.58 -1.72
C THR A 74 -17.03 -4.39 -3.13
N SER A 75 -15.75 -4.09 -3.22
CA SER A 75 -15.04 -3.88 -4.50
C SER A 75 -13.55 -4.18 -4.35
N GLU A 76 -12.87 -4.32 -5.48
CA GLU A 76 -11.42 -4.53 -5.51
C GLU A 76 -10.63 -3.38 -4.85
N LYS A 77 -11.15 -2.16 -4.85
CA LYS A 77 -10.49 -1.02 -4.17
C LYS A 77 -10.35 -1.21 -2.65
N ASP A 78 -11.14 -2.10 -2.06
CA ASP A 78 -11.12 -2.41 -0.63
C ASP A 78 -10.11 -3.54 -0.31
N CYS A 79 -9.39 -4.05 -1.33
CA CYS A 79 -8.49 -5.19 -1.23
C CYS A 79 -7.04 -4.82 -1.54
N LEU A 80 -6.11 -5.23 -0.70
CA LEU A 80 -4.66 -5.03 -0.91
C LEU A 80 -4.16 -5.69 -2.21
N ARG A 81 -4.76 -6.82 -2.62
CA ARG A 81 -4.40 -7.54 -3.85
C ARG A 81 -4.60 -6.73 -5.13
N SER A 82 -5.44 -5.68 -5.10
CA SER A 82 -5.72 -4.83 -6.26
C SER A 82 -4.67 -3.73 -6.47
N LEU A 83 -3.77 -3.54 -5.51
CA LEU A 83 -2.69 -2.59 -5.64
C LEU A 83 -1.76 -2.94 -6.80
N PRO A 84 -1.22 -1.92 -7.51
CA PRO A 84 -0.32 -2.15 -8.63
C PRO A 84 0.89 -3.01 -8.25
N ASP A 85 1.23 -3.96 -9.10
CA ASP A 85 2.33 -4.90 -8.87
C ASP A 85 3.71 -4.24 -8.83
N SER A 86 3.82 -3.03 -9.43
CA SER A 86 5.04 -2.22 -9.41
C SER A 86 5.34 -1.55 -8.07
N LEU A 87 4.41 -1.55 -7.11
CA LEU A 87 4.66 -0.98 -5.78
C LEU A 87 5.72 -1.77 -5.02
N ASP A 88 6.70 -1.05 -4.48
CA ASP A 88 7.75 -1.60 -3.62
C ASP A 88 7.32 -1.75 -2.18
N ALA A 89 6.49 -0.82 -1.73
CA ALA A 89 5.97 -0.82 -0.37
C ALA A 89 4.53 -0.32 -0.31
N VAL A 90 3.81 -0.75 0.71
CA VAL A 90 2.49 -0.21 1.09
C VAL A 90 2.47 0.06 2.59
N SER A 91 2.01 1.26 2.96
CA SER A 91 1.82 1.72 4.33
C SER A 91 0.36 1.53 4.71
N LEU A 92 0.08 0.68 5.70
CA LEU A 92 -1.28 0.37 6.15
C LEU A 92 -1.74 1.43 7.16
N THR A 93 -2.70 2.28 6.76
CA THR A 93 -3.16 3.39 7.59
C THR A 93 -4.16 2.98 8.68
N ASN A 94 -4.70 1.77 8.59
CA ASN A 94 -5.61 1.19 9.58
C ASN A 94 -5.13 -0.19 10.09
N ALA A 95 -3.83 -0.33 10.31
CA ALA A 95 -3.20 -1.59 10.67
C ALA A 95 -3.66 -2.15 12.03
N ASP A 96 -4.18 -1.31 12.92
CA ASP A 96 -4.82 -1.73 14.19
C ASP A 96 -6.00 -2.69 13.93
N ASN A 97 -6.72 -2.51 12.81
CA ASN A 97 -7.90 -3.28 12.44
C ASN A 97 -7.64 -4.26 11.28
N PHE A 98 -6.48 -4.90 11.28
CA PHE A 98 -6.09 -5.86 10.24
C PHE A 98 -7.11 -7.01 10.12
N SER A 99 -7.72 -7.17 8.95
CA SER A 99 -8.80 -8.09 8.68
C SER A 99 -8.32 -9.47 8.19
N ALA A 100 -9.25 -10.43 8.11
CA ALA A 100 -8.97 -11.73 7.50
C ALA A 100 -8.69 -11.60 5.99
N TYR A 101 -9.32 -10.65 5.31
CA TYR A 101 -9.06 -10.36 3.89
C TYR A 101 -7.67 -9.76 3.68
N ASP A 102 -7.23 -8.86 4.58
CA ASP A 102 -5.87 -8.34 4.55
C ASP A 102 -4.84 -9.47 4.70
N ALA A 103 -5.12 -10.45 5.58
CA ALA A 103 -4.25 -11.60 5.79
C ALA A 103 -4.13 -12.50 4.54
N GLU A 104 -5.23 -12.70 3.81
CA GLU A 104 -5.21 -13.42 2.53
C GLU A 104 -4.38 -12.68 1.49
N ASP A 105 -4.57 -11.37 1.39
CA ASP A 105 -3.91 -10.53 0.40
C ASP A 105 -2.42 -10.34 0.69
N LEU A 106 -2.03 -10.33 1.97
CA LEU A 106 -0.63 -10.23 2.39
C LEU A 106 0.24 -11.33 1.77
N VAL A 107 -0.30 -12.55 1.61
CA VAL A 107 0.42 -13.65 0.97
C VAL A 107 0.78 -13.29 -0.46
N VAL A 108 -0.18 -12.74 -1.21
CA VAL A 108 0.00 -12.34 -2.62
C VAL A 108 1.00 -11.21 -2.75
N LEU A 109 0.93 -10.19 -1.87
CA LEU A 109 1.89 -9.07 -1.89
C LEU A 109 3.32 -9.56 -1.62
N LYS A 110 3.50 -10.48 -0.68
CA LYS A 110 4.80 -11.09 -0.40
C LYS A 110 5.36 -11.88 -1.58
N GLU A 111 4.52 -12.65 -2.28
CA GLU A 111 4.94 -13.34 -3.50
C GLU A 111 5.44 -12.37 -4.57
N LYS A 112 4.80 -11.20 -4.69
CA LYS A 112 5.19 -10.11 -5.60
C LYS A 112 6.39 -9.31 -5.11
N GLY A 113 6.85 -9.50 -3.87
CA GLY A 113 7.95 -8.76 -3.25
C GLY A 113 7.58 -7.34 -2.83
N THR A 114 6.29 -7.05 -2.65
CA THR A 114 5.82 -5.77 -2.09
C THR A 114 5.93 -5.81 -0.57
N ARG A 115 6.63 -4.85 0.02
CA ARG A 115 6.76 -4.72 1.48
C ARG A 115 5.50 -4.13 2.07
N VAL A 116 4.98 -4.71 3.15
CA VAL A 116 3.78 -4.22 3.84
C VAL A 116 4.19 -3.70 5.21
N LEU A 117 3.95 -2.40 5.43
CA LEU A 117 4.39 -1.66 6.61
C LEU A 117 3.20 -1.32 7.51
N TYR A 118 3.41 -1.46 8.82
CA TYR A 118 2.50 -0.95 9.83
C TYR A 118 2.72 0.56 10.00
N PHE A 119 1.72 1.38 9.69
CA PHE A 119 1.83 2.82 9.83
C PHE A 119 1.29 3.30 11.18
N VAL A 120 2.08 4.11 11.87
CA VAL A 120 1.67 4.84 13.06
C VAL A 120 1.61 6.32 12.76
N ASP A 121 0.41 6.84 12.56
CA ASP A 121 0.20 8.27 12.32
C ASP A 121 0.28 9.06 13.63
N TYR A 122 1.50 9.32 14.10
CA TYR A 122 1.70 10.14 15.29
C TYR A 122 1.31 11.60 15.05
N ALA A 123 1.52 12.11 13.84
CA ALA A 123 1.16 13.49 13.51
C ALA A 123 -0.33 13.78 13.73
N ALA A 124 -1.20 12.87 13.27
CA ALA A 124 -2.65 13.02 13.42
C ALA A 124 -3.18 12.56 14.79
N ARG A 125 -2.54 11.54 15.38
CA ARG A 125 -3.09 10.83 16.55
C ARG A 125 -2.39 11.13 17.87
N SER A 126 -1.46 12.10 17.93
CA SER A 126 -0.66 12.38 19.14
C SER A 126 -1.48 12.63 20.40
N ALA A 127 -2.68 13.19 20.26
CA ALA A 127 -3.61 13.43 21.38
C ALA A 127 -4.22 12.15 22.00
N GLU A 128 -4.11 11.00 21.33
CA GLU A 128 -4.64 9.73 21.85
C GLU A 128 -3.80 9.19 23.00
N TRP A 129 -2.50 9.53 23.06
CA TRP A 129 -1.60 9.11 24.11
C TRP A 129 -1.42 10.23 25.14
N LYS A 130 -1.96 10.00 26.33
CA LYS A 130 -1.94 10.98 27.44
C LYS A 130 -0.54 11.31 27.93
N ASP A 131 0.42 10.39 27.76
CA ASP A 131 1.81 10.52 28.21
C ASP A 131 2.72 9.54 27.41
N LEU A 132 4.02 9.68 27.62
CA LEU A 132 5.03 8.82 26.97
C LEU A 132 4.92 7.35 27.37
N ALA A 133 4.41 7.04 28.58
CA ALA A 133 4.24 5.66 29.01
C ALA A 133 3.14 4.97 28.18
N ALA A 134 2.00 5.66 27.96
CA ALA A 134 0.92 5.16 27.12
C ALA A 134 1.38 4.98 25.66
N LEU A 135 2.19 5.90 25.12
CA LEU A 135 2.79 5.75 23.81
C LEU A 135 3.77 4.57 23.77
N THR A 136 4.59 4.39 24.81
CA THR A 136 5.53 3.27 24.91
C THR A 136 4.80 1.93 24.84
N ASP A 137 3.75 1.76 25.64
CA ASP A 137 2.95 0.54 25.69
C ASP A 137 2.30 0.26 24.33
N TYR A 138 1.79 1.30 23.64
CA TYR A 138 1.24 1.18 22.29
C TYR A 138 2.31 0.72 21.28
N LEU A 139 3.49 1.35 21.26
CA LEU A 139 4.57 0.98 20.34
C LEU A 139 5.11 -0.43 20.59
N ASP A 140 5.18 -0.88 21.83
CA ASP A 140 5.53 -2.26 22.16
C ASP A 140 4.47 -3.25 21.61
N GLY A 141 3.18 -2.88 21.71
CA GLY A 141 2.07 -3.61 21.09
C GLY A 141 2.20 -3.68 19.57
N VAL A 142 2.54 -2.56 18.92
CA VAL A 142 2.76 -2.50 17.47
C VAL A 142 3.91 -3.42 17.03
N VAL A 143 5.04 -3.41 17.77
CA VAL A 143 6.18 -4.31 17.49
C VAL A 143 5.77 -5.78 17.59
N ALA A 144 4.98 -6.13 18.60
CA ALA A 144 4.45 -7.49 18.73
C ALA A 144 3.51 -7.85 17.56
N ARG A 145 2.63 -6.91 17.18
CA ARG A 145 1.64 -7.10 16.12
C ARG A 145 2.29 -7.26 14.73
N VAL A 146 3.31 -6.48 14.40
CA VAL A 146 4.07 -6.63 13.15
C VAL A 146 4.69 -8.01 13.03
N ARG A 147 5.23 -8.55 14.13
CA ARG A 147 5.78 -9.92 14.17
C ARG A 147 4.70 -10.99 14.01
N GLU A 148 3.57 -10.83 14.71
CA GLU A 148 2.43 -11.75 14.65
C GLU A 148 1.86 -11.84 13.24
N LEU A 149 1.61 -10.69 12.60
CA LEU A 149 1.07 -10.59 11.25
C LEU A 149 2.13 -10.93 10.18
N GLY A 150 3.40 -10.90 10.56
CA GLY A 150 4.52 -11.10 9.65
C GLY A 150 4.65 -9.95 8.64
N LEU A 151 4.38 -8.71 9.03
CA LEU A 151 4.59 -7.54 8.18
C LEU A 151 6.09 -7.27 7.99
N ASP A 152 6.43 -6.46 6.98
CA ASP A 152 7.81 -6.26 6.54
C ASP A 152 8.48 -5.05 7.20
N GLY A 153 7.78 -4.34 8.09
CA GLY A 153 8.34 -3.22 8.80
C GLY A 153 7.32 -2.22 9.32
N PHE A 154 7.83 -1.02 9.56
CA PHE A 154 7.07 0.08 10.16
C PHE A 154 7.20 1.34 9.31
N SER A 155 6.17 2.16 9.34
CA SER A 155 6.22 3.55 8.99
C SER A 155 5.63 4.38 10.12
N PHE A 156 6.15 5.57 10.37
CA PHE A 156 5.59 6.48 11.36
C PHE A 156 5.68 7.93 10.91
N SER A 157 4.71 8.74 11.32
CA SER A 157 4.71 10.17 11.05
C SER A 157 5.15 10.99 12.26
N GLY A 158 5.47 12.26 12.03
CA GLY A 158 5.76 13.22 13.07
C GLY A 158 5.75 14.65 12.56
N LEU A 159 5.38 15.60 13.43
CA LEU A 159 5.40 17.01 13.14
C LEU A 159 6.58 17.67 13.87
N PRO A 160 7.41 18.46 13.17
CA PRO A 160 8.44 19.24 13.81
C PRO A 160 7.79 20.30 14.69
N SER A 161 8.42 20.61 15.82
CA SER A 161 8.01 21.75 16.63
C SER A 161 8.82 22.97 16.21
N TYR A 162 8.13 24.01 15.78
CA TYR A 162 8.70 25.32 15.53
C TYR A 162 8.55 26.26 16.75
N GLY A 163 8.10 25.72 17.87
CA GLY A 163 7.86 26.43 19.09
C GLY A 163 9.12 26.71 19.92
N ASP A 164 8.90 26.88 21.22
CA ASP A 164 9.94 27.06 22.21
C ASP A 164 10.82 25.79 22.39
N GLU A 165 11.92 25.94 23.11
CA GLU A 165 12.88 24.85 23.38
C GLU A 165 12.20 23.64 24.09
N ALA A 166 11.21 23.90 24.95
CA ALA A 166 10.49 22.83 25.63
C ALA A 166 9.67 21.97 24.66
N SER A 167 8.99 22.62 23.72
CA SER A 167 8.22 21.95 22.67
C SER A 167 9.13 21.15 21.73
N GLN A 168 10.26 21.72 21.33
CA GLN A 168 11.26 21.01 20.50
C GLN A 168 11.83 19.79 21.23
N THR A 169 12.17 19.92 22.51
CA THR A 169 12.68 18.82 23.34
C THR A 169 11.64 17.71 23.49
N ALA A 170 10.36 18.06 23.66
CA ALA A 170 9.27 17.08 23.73
C ALA A 170 9.16 16.27 22.42
N GLN A 171 9.21 16.91 21.27
CA GLN A 171 9.18 16.22 19.97
C GLN A 171 10.39 15.33 19.75
N GLN A 172 11.59 15.80 20.12
CA GLN A 172 12.80 14.98 20.03
C GLN A 172 12.74 13.75 20.94
N THR A 173 12.12 13.88 22.12
CA THR A 173 11.90 12.76 23.03
C THR A 173 10.95 11.73 22.41
N VAL A 174 9.88 12.16 21.76
CA VAL A 174 8.97 11.26 21.04
C VAL A 174 9.70 10.57 19.90
N ALA A 175 10.42 11.31 19.08
CA ALA A 175 11.21 10.74 17.97
C ALA A 175 12.22 9.70 18.48
N ALA A 176 12.88 9.99 19.60
CA ALA A 176 13.80 9.03 20.24
C ALA A 176 13.10 7.76 20.67
N LEU A 177 11.88 7.85 21.22
CA LEU A 177 11.09 6.70 21.64
C LEU A 177 10.69 5.82 20.44
N PHE A 178 10.21 6.39 19.35
CA PHE A 178 9.94 5.62 18.11
C PHE A 178 11.17 4.85 17.64
N LEU A 179 12.32 5.51 17.62
CA LEU A 179 13.57 4.89 17.19
C LEU A 179 14.17 3.91 18.20
N GLU A 180 13.86 4.05 19.48
CA GLU A 180 14.17 3.03 20.48
C GLU A 180 13.37 1.75 20.22
N LYS A 181 12.06 1.87 20.00
CA LYS A 181 11.17 0.72 19.82
C LYS A 181 11.28 0.10 18.43
N PHE A 182 11.05 0.87 17.40
CA PHE A 182 11.09 0.36 16.01
C PHE A 182 12.52 0.15 15.54
N GLY A 183 13.41 1.10 15.81
CA GLY A 183 14.81 1.02 15.45
C GLY A 183 15.56 -0.15 16.11
N ALA A 184 15.04 -0.74 17.20
CA ALA A 184 15.61 -1.96 17.76
C ALA A 184 15.49 -3.17 16.78
N VAL A 185 14.42 -3.22 15.98
CA VAL A 185 14.07 -4.38 15.13
C VAL A 185 14.05 -4.08 13.63
N ALA A 186 13.96 -2.82 13.24
CA ALA A 186 13.82 -2.35 11.86
C ALA A 186 14.85 -1.26 11.52
N GLY A 187 15.05 -0.98 10.22
CA GLY A 187 15.96 0.04 9.73
C GLY A 187 17.22 -0.52 9.08
N PRO A 188 18.17 0.34 8.69
CA PRO A 188 19.31 -0.02 7.87
C PRO A 188 20.09 -1.24 8.39
N GLY A 189 20.27 -2.22 7.52
CA GLY A 189 20.98 -3.47 7.84
C GLY A 189 20.16 -4.50 8.63
N LYS A 190 18.87 -4.26 8.87
CA LYS A 190 17.96 -5.20 9.55
C LYS A 190 17.00 -5.86 8.57
N SER A 191 16.30 -6.89 9.04
CA SER A 191 15.33 -7.63 8.23
C SER A 191 14.02 -6.88 8.01
N LEU A 192 13.64 -6.00 8.95
CA LEU A 192 12.45 -5.17 8.85
C LEU A 192 12.85 -3.75 8.41
N THR A 193 12.02 -3.18 7.56
CA THR A 193 12.22 -1.82 7.03
C THR A 193 11.58 -0.78 7.95
N LEU A 194 12.20 0.40 8.05
CA LEU A 194 11.71 1.53 8.83
C LEU A 194 11.61 2.79 7.97
N PHE A 195 10.38 3.30 7.78
CA PHE A 195 10.10 4.54 7.08
C PHE A 195 9.70 5.63 8.06
N PHE A 196 10.05 6.86 7.72
CA PHE A 196 9.50 8.06 8.36
C PHE A 196 8.73 8.87 7.32
N GLU A 197 7.50 9.28 7.63
CA GLU A 197 6.61 10.05 6.76
C GLU A 197 6.36 11.43 7.37
N GLY A 198 6.94 12.49 6.78
CA GLY A 198 6.78 13.84 7.28
C GLY A 198 7.96 14.77 7.03
N ASP A 199 8.03 15.88 7.78
CA ASP A 199 9.15 16.81 7.69
C ASP A 199 10.39 16.21 8.41
N PRO A 200 11.53 16.09 7.70
CA PRO A 200 12.78 15.55 8.26
C PRO A 200 13.26 16.25 9.54
N GLN A 201 12.84 17.47 9.81
CA GLN A 201 13.19 18.20 11.04
C GLN A 201 12.62 17.59 12.32
N PHE A 202 11.63 16.72 12.21
CA PHE A 202 11.16 15.95 13.36
C PHE A 202 12.26 15.05 13.92
N LEU A 203 13.17 14.60 13.09
CA LEU A 203 14.30 13.73 13.42
C LEU A 203 15.62 14.51 13.44
N THR A 204 16.47 14.28 14.43
CA THR A 204 17.85 14.75 14.40
C THR A 204 18.64 14.05 13.28
N ALA A 205 19.80 14.60 12.89
CA ALA A 205 20.64 13.96 11.88
C ALA A 205 21.03 12.52 12.22
N GLU A 206 21.31 12.23 13.49
CA GLU A 206 21.61 10.87 13.97
C GLU A 206 20.39 9.95 13.90
N GLN A 207 19.21 10.49 14.13
CA GLN A 207 17.95 9.76 14.06
C GLN A 207 17.57 9.45 12.60
N ARG A 208 17.76 10.40 11.68
CA ARG A 208 17.55 10.18 10.25
C ARG A 208 18.41 9.05 9.68
N ALA A 209 19.60 8.85 10.22
CA ALA A 209 20.45 7.73 9.83
C ALA A 209 19.92 6.34 10.21
N LYS A 210 18.94 6.28 11.12
CA LYS A 210 18.35 5.02 11.63
C LYS A 210 17.11 4.57 10.88
N VAL A 211 16.55 5.38 9.97
CA VAL A 211 15.43 5.00 9.10
C VAL A 211 15.95 4.64 7.72
N ASP A 212 15.29 3.76 6.98
CA ASP A 212 15.69 3.38 5.63
C ASP A 212 15.30 4.47 4.63
N TYR A 213 14.09 5.01 4.74
CA TYR A 213 13.55 6.00 3.82
C TYR A 213 12.81 7.11 4.57
N ILE A 214 12.80 8.28 3.97
CA ILE A 214 12.05 9.45 4.42
C ILE A 214 11.07 9.81 3.30
N VAL A 215 9.79 9.81 3.61
CA VAL A 215 8.71 10.25 2.72
C VAL A 215 8.40 11.69 3.09
N LEU A 216 8.84 12.62 2.27
CA LEU A 216 8.57 14.04 2.45
C LEU A 216 7.09 14.29 2.17
N ASP A 217 6.40 14.94 3.09
CA ASP A 217 4.98 15.26 2.93
C ASP A 217 4.80 16.46 1.98
N THR A 218 4.73 16.14 0.70
CA THR A 218 4.52 17.11 -0.38
C THR A 218 3.13 16.96 -1.01
N ARG A 219 2.21 16.27 -0.33
CA ARG A 219 0.88 15.92 -0.85
C ARG A 219 0.01 17.14 -1.16
N GLU A 220 0.16 18.21 -0.41
CA GLU A 220 -0.60 19.47 -0.59
C GLU A 220 0.20 20.52 -1.39
N THR A 221 1.36 20.15 -1.92
CA THR A 221 2.17 21.08 -2.72
C THR A 221 1.65 21.11 -4.15
N ASP A 222 1.14 22.25 -4.57
CA ASP A 222 0.43 22.46 -5.83
C ASP A 222 1.28 23.12 -6.93
N ASN A 223 2.52 23.52 -6.61
CA ASN A 223 3.40 24.17 -7.57
C ASN A 223 4.84 23.67 -7.53
N ALA A 224 5.52 23.73 -8.67
CA ALA A 224 6.86 23.21 -8.86
C ALA A 224 7.93 23.95 -8.04
N SER A 225 7.74 25.24 -7.79
CA SER A 225 8.72 26.05 -7.05
C SER A 225 8.77 25.66 -5.58
N ASP A 226 7.61 25.47 -4.95
CA ASP A 226 7.52 25.05 -3.55
C ASP A 226 7.98 23.61 -3.39
N LEU A 227 7.60 22.71 -4.31
CA LEU A 227 8.11 21.35 -4.30
C LEU A 227 9.64 21.33 -4.37
N LYS A 228 10.22 22.08 -5.29
CA LYS A 228 11.69 22.18 -5.43
C LYS A 228 12.32 22.71 -4.15
N LEU A 229 11.73 23.72 -3.52
CA LEU A 229 12.25 24.30 -2.28
C LEU A 229 12.23 23.27 -1.14
N GLN A 230 11.15 22.53 -0.98
CA GLN A 230 11.02 21.47 0.04
C GLN A 230 12.05 20.36 -0.18
N VAL A 231 12.22 19.91 -1.42
CA VAL A 231 13.23 18.89 -1.78
C VAL A 231 14.63 19.39 -1.51
N LEU A 232 15.00 20.60 -1.95
CA LEU A 232 16.33 21.19 -1.71
C LEU A 232 16.60 21.34 -0.21
N ARG A 233 15.59 21.73 0.57
CA ARG A 233 15.72 21.82 2.03
C ARG A 233 16.04 20.45 2.63
N ALA A 234 15.30 19.40 2.25
CA ALA A 234 15.55 18.05 2.74
C ALA A 234 16.95 17.54 2.38
N LEU A 235 17.39 17.79 1.15
CA LEU A 235 18.70 17.32 0.67
C LEU A 235 19.87 18.12 1.26
N GLU A 236 19.81 19.47 1.22
CA GLU A 236 20.95 20.35 1.52
C GLU A 236 21.00 20.77 3.00
N MET A 237 19.85 21.07 3.60
CA MET A 237 19.81 21.53 4.99
C MET A 237 19.68 20.39 5.98
N GLU A 238 18.84 19.41 5.66
CA GLU A 238 18.61 18.25 6.54
C GLU A 238 19.53 17.07 6.20
N ASN A 239 20.32 17.19 5.12
CA ASN A 239 21.31 16.20 4.68
C ASN A 239 20.71 14.80 4.49
N VAL A 240 19.48 14.74 3.94
CA VAL A 240 18.85 13.48 3.54
C VAL A 240 19.47 13.03 2.22
N ALA A 241 19.92 11.78 2.14
CA ALA A 241 20.45 11.25 0.89
C ALA A 241 19.32 11.08 -0.15
N ALA A 242 19.58 11.48 -1.40
CA ALA A 242 18.57 11.50 -2.46
C ALA A 242 17.96 10.11 -2.77
N ASP A 243 18.76 9.06 -2.63
CA ASP A 243 18.33 7.66 -2.79
C ASP A 243 17.48 7.13 -1.65
N ARG A 244 17.29 7.92 -0.60
CA ARG A 244 16.48 7.62 0.58
C ARG A 244 15.28 8.55 0.73
N LEU A 245 15.10 9.51 -0.19
CA LEU A 245 14.02 10.48 -0.17
C LEU A 245 12.91 10.08 -1.14
N LEU A 246 11.70 9.96 -0.63
CA LEU A 246 10.47 9.80 -1.40
C LEU A 246 9.65 11.08 -1.29
N LEU A 247 8.83 11.35 -2.30
CA LEU A 247 7.94 12.49 -2.32
C LEU A 247 6.50 11.99 -2.23
N GLY A 248 5.73 12.57 -1.30
CA GLY A 248 4.30 12.31 -1.21
C GLY A 248 3.55 12.99 -2.34
N ALA A 249 2.63 12.29 -2.98
CA ALA A 249 1.71 12.85 -3.98
C ALA A 249 0.30 12.31 -3.73
N MET A 250 -0.70 13.14 -4.02
CA MET A 250 -2.10 12.72 -4.05
C MET A 250 -2.51 12.49 -5.49
N THR A 251 -3.17 11.37 -5.75
CA THR A 251 -3.63 11.02 -7.10
C THR A 251 -4.78 11.88 -7.61
N GLU A 252 -5.37 12.69 -6.72
CA GLU A 252 -6.50 13.58 -7.04
C GLU A 252 -6.09 15.03 -7.35
N TYR A 253 -4.80 15.38 -7.16
CA TYR A 253 -4.29 16.72 -7.44
C TYR A 253 -3.60 16.77 -8.80
N GLU A 254 -4.03 17.72 -9.64
CA GLU A 254 -3.28 18.08 -10.83
C GLU A 254 -2.20 19.10 -10.45
N PHE A 255 -0.98 18.84 -10.89
CA PHE A 255 0.10 19.84 -10.82
C PHE A 255 -0.24 20.97 -11.80
N LEU A 256 -0.44 22.16 -11.29
CA LEU A 256 -0.58 23.35 -12.14
C LEU A 256 0.81 23.74 -12.62
N ASP A 257 1.10 23.46 -13.89
CA ASP A 257 2.28 23.99 -14.55
C ASP A 257 2.06 25.52 -14.67
N GLU A 258 2.81 26.30 -13.93
CA GLU A 258 2.89 27.76 -14.14
C GLU A 258 3.82 28.00 -15.34
N ASP A 259 3.24 28.28 -16.52
CA ASP A 259 3.93 28.76 -17.71
C ASP A 259 4.60 30.14 -17.49
#